data_f20c0edff753b5055f665925694badcc
#
_entry.id   f20c0edff753b5055f665925694badcc
#
_cell.length_a   1.000
_cell.length_b   1.000
_cell.length_c   1.000
_cell.angle_alpha   90.00
_cell.angle_beta   90.00
_cell.angle_gamma   90.00
#
_symmetry.space_group_name_H-M   'P 1'
#
loop_
_entity.id
_entity.type
_entity.pdbx_description
1 polymer ?
#
loop_
_entity_poly.entity_id
_entity_poly.type
_entity_poly.pdbx_seq_one_letter_code
_entity_poly.pdbx_strand_id
1 'polypeptide(L)'
;SDGTNTILETYTLTITQKNDEPTVSATTATPTFTEDGSAVSIYSSSAVSDSDALETQTFTSLVVTITNVADTTEYLVVNSGECDLTNGNSETTTISSADDLTCAVSVAGGTATVTITHAGLTAAQMQTLIDGLKYTNSDQSPTAGDRVITITTMTDSGGTSNSGDNSVAVTIASTVT
;
A
#
# COMPACT_ATOMS: atom_id res chain seq x y z
N SER A 1 -67.56 -29.69 4.45
CA SER A 1 -66.79 -28.45 4.38
C SER A 1 -65.32 -28.80 4.45
N ASP A 2 -64.65 -28.81 3.32
CA ASP A 2 -63.24 -29.08 3.20
C ASP A 2 -62.52 -27.75 3.51
N GLY A 3 -61.99 -27.64 4.73
CA GLY A 3 -61.19 -26.53 5.17
C GLY A 3 -59.84 -26.61 4.54
N THR A 4 -59.56 -25.77 3.56
CA THR A 4 -58.22 -25.61 2.98
C THR A 4 -57.31 -25.06 4.05
N ASN A 5 -56.48 -25.96 4.59
CA ASN A 5 -55.45 -25.57 5.55
C ASN A 5 -54.25 -25.02 4.76
N THR A 6 -54.07 -23.73 4.75
CA THR A 6 -52.91 -23.11 4.12
C THR A 6 -51.73 -23.23 5.10
N ILE A 7 -50.79 -24.11 4.82
CA ILE A 7 -49.53 -24.17 5.55
C ILE A 7 -48.63 -23.07 4.95
N LEU A 8 -48.34 -22.07 5.75
CA LEU A 8 -47.31 -21.06 5.40
C LEU A 8 -45.96 -21.58 5.86
N GLU A 9 -45.17 -22.06 4.93
CA GLU A 9 -43.78 -22.42 5.22
C GLU A 9 -42.87 -21.21 5.00
N THR A 10 -42.11 -20.85 6.01
CA THR A 10 -41.14 -19.77 5.94
C THR A 10 -39.73 -20.38 5.79
N TYR A 11 -39.07 -20.05 4.70
CA TYR A 11 -37.70 -20.43 4.49
C TYR A 11 -36.80 -19.21 4.76
N THR A 12 -35.78 -19.41 5.57
CA THR A 12 -34.72 -18.42 5.77
C THR A 12 -33.53 -18.78 4.89
N LEU A 13 -33.22 -17.93 3.92
CA LEU A 13 -32.00 -18.02 3.12
C LEU A 13 -30.95 -17.09 3.74
N THR A 14 -29.84 -17.65 4.19
CA THR A 14 -28.69 -16.87 4.65
C THR A 14 -27.68 -16.80 3.51
N ILE A 15 -27.37 -15.56 3.06
CA ILE A 15 -26.30 -15.29 2.12
C ILE A 15 -25.11 -14.84 2.94
N THR A 16 -24.03 -15.60 2.87
CA THR A 16 -22.77 -15.24 3.52
C THR A 16 -21.84 -14.62 2.47
N GLN A 17 -21.41 -13.41 2.73
CA GLN A 17 -20.43 -12.74 1.88
C GLN A 17 -19.04 -13.30 2.08
N LYS A 18 -18.26 -13.21 1.05
CA LYS A 18 -16.83 -13.49 1.00
C LYS A 18 -16.14 -12.20 0.55
N ASN A 19 -15.08 -11.79 1.23
CA ASN A 19 -14.24 -10.69 0.79
C ASN A 19 -13.46 -11.12 -0.45
N ASP A 20 -13.46 -10.28 -1.47
CA ASP A 20 -12.60 -10.43 -2.65
C ASP A 20 -11.30 -9.63 -2.45
N GLU A 21 -10.22 -10.01 -3.11
CA GLU A 21 -8.96 -9.29 -3.05
C GLU A 21 -9.07 -7.91 -3.71
N PRO A 22 -8.41 -6.87 -3.16
CA PRO A 22 -8.35 -5.55 -3.79
C PRO A 22 -7.55 -5.59 -5.09
N THR A 23 -7.72 -4.57 -5.92
CA THR A 23 -6.92 -4.40 -7.14
C THR A 23 -6.15 -3.09 -7.11
N VAL A 24 -4.90 -3.13 -7.60
CA VAL A 24 -4.04 -1.95 -7.71
C VAL A 24 -3.23 -1.99 -9.00
N SER A 25 -3.12 -0.83 -9.63
CA SER A 25 -2.20 -0.57 -10.75
C SER A 25 -1.65 0.84 -10.65
N ALA A 26 -0.49 1.11 -11.25
CA ALA A 26 0.07 2.46 -11.36
C ALA A 26 0.98 2.55 -12.58
N THR A 27 1.12 3.75 -13.12
CA THR A 27 2.14 4.06 -14.12
C THR A 27 3.46 4.29 -13.40
N THR A 28 4.49 3.58 -13.80
CA THR A 28 5.84 3.68 -13.22
C THR A 28 6.66 4.76 -13.93
N ALA A 29 7.43 5.52 -13.17
CA ALA A 29 8.43 6.45 -13.69
C ALA A 29 9.83 5.81 -13.65
N THR A 30 10.77 6.39 -14.41
CA THR A 30 12.19 6.08 -14.30
C THR A 30 12.95 7.40 -14.07
N PRO A 31 12.76 8.03 -12.91
CA PRO A 31 13.37 9.33 -12.65
C PRO A 31 14.86 9.19 -12.35
N THR A 32 15.63 10.23 -12.66
CA THR A 32 17.00 10.39 -12.19
C THR A 32 16.99 11.24 -10.92
N PHE A 33 17.57 10.73 -9.84
CA PHE A 33 17.84 11.51 -8.64
C PHE A 33 19.23 12.14 -8.77
N THR A 34 19.33 13.42 -8.40
CA THR A 34 20.61 14.15 -8.40
C THR A 34 20.87 14.63 -6.98
N GLU A 35 22.12 14.52 -6.54
CA GLU A 35 22.59 15.05 -5.25
C GLU A 35 22.11 16.51 -5.07
N ASP A 36 21.68 16.84 -3.85
CA ASP A 36 21.05 18.13 -3.49
C ASP A 36 19.75 18.44 -4.27
N GLY A 37 19.24 17.50 -5.06
CA GLY A 37 18.00 17.66 -5.82
C GLY A 37 16.75 17.45 -4.95
N SER A 38 15.61 17.86 -5.49
CA SER A 38 14.32 17.58 -4.86
C SER A 38 13.95 16.10 -4.98
N ALA A 39 13.12 15.62 -4.05
CA ALA A 39 12.56 14.27 -4.10
C ALA A 39 11.88 13.98 -5.45
N VAL A 40 12.16 12.82 -6.05
CA VAL A 40 11.67 12.42 -7.37
C VAL A 40 10.45 11.51 -7.26
N SER A 41 9.43 11.77 -8.09
CA SER A 41 8.20 10.98 -8.10
C SER A 41 8.42 9.62 -8.74
N ILE A 42 7.81 8.59 -8.15
CA ILE A 42 8.02 7.17 -8.50
C ILE A 42 6.85 6.64 -9.33
N TYR A 43 5.62 6.98 -8.94
CA TYR A 43 4.39 6.49 -9.56
C TYR A 43 3.47 7.64 -9.96
N SER A 44 2.54 7.34 -10.86
CA SER A 44 1.47 8.25 -11.28
C SER A 44 0.28 7.47 -11.82
N SER A 45 -0.87 8.14 -11.93
CA SER A 45 -2.09 7.57 -12.53
C SER A 45 -2.45 6.21 -11.94
N SER A 46 -2.32 6.07 -10.64
CA SER A 46 -2.71 4.84 -9.96
C SER A 46 -4.22 4.61 -10.03
N ALA A 47 -4.61 3.34 -10.08
CA ALA A 47 -5.99 2.93 -9.97
C ALA A 47 -6.10 1.88 -8.87
N VAL A 48 -7.00 2.10 -7.93
CA VAL A 48 -7.27 1.23 -6.80
C VAL A 48 -8.77 0.96 -6.74
N SER A 49 -9.16 -0.29 -6.61
CA SER A 49 -10.57 -0.66 -6.41
C SER A 49 -10.68 -1.95 -5.60
N ASP A 50 -11.86 -2.12 -5.07
CA ASP A 50 -12.33 -3.34 -4.44
C ASP A 50 -13.70 -3.66 -5.01
N SER A 51 -13.99 -4.94 -5.25
CA SER A 51 -15.21 -5.38 -5.95
C SER A 51 -16.33 -5.83 -5.03
N ASP A 52 -16.16 -5.73 -3.71
CA ASP A 52 -17.17 -6.12 -2.75
C ASP A 52 -18.43 -5.26 -2.84
N ALA A 53 -19.50 -5.85 -3.40
CA ALA A 53 -20.70 -5.12 -3.81
C ALA A 53 -21.59 -4.63 -2.64
N LEU A 54 -21.40 -5.14 -1.41
CA LEU A 54 -22.30 -4.87 -0.29
C LEU A 54 -21.65 -4.15 0.89
N GLU A 55 -20.32 -3.98 0.88
CA GLU A 55 -19.59 -3.26 1.92
C GLU A 55 -18.63 -2.25 1.28
N THR A 56 -18.56 -1.06 1.85
CA THR A 56 -17.57 -0.07 1.44
C THR A 56 -16.24 -0.47 2.10
N GLN A 57 -15.40 -1.18 1.36
CA GLN A 57 -14.06 -1.54 1.83
C GLN A 57 -13.16 -0.31 1.88
N THR A 58 -12.23 -0.35 2.82
CA THR A 58 -11.14 0.64 2.95
C THR A 58 -9.80 -0.07 2.85
N PHE A 59 -8.75 0.66 2.54
CA PHE A 59 -7.41 0.10 2.39
C PHE A 59 -6.59 0.41 3.63
N THR A 60 -5.97 -0.62 4.20
CA THR A 60 -5.33 -0.54 5.52
C THR A 60 -3.82 -0.63 5.47
N SER A 61 -3.26 -1.19 4.38
CA SER A 61 -1.80 -1.34 4.25
C SER A 61 -1.34 -1.29 2.81
N LEU A 62 -0.14 -0.74 2.61
CA LEU A 62 0.63 -0.78 1.37
C LEU A 62 2.07 -1.19 1.71
N VAL A 63 2.60 -2.22 1.05
CA VAL A 63 3.97 -2.68 1.22
C VAL A 63 4.80 -2.32 -0.01
N VAL A 64 5.94 -1.64 0.24
CA VAL A 64 6.88 -1.22 -0.80
C VAL A 64 8.26 -1.76 -0.45
N THR A 65 8.94 -2.36 -1.41
CA THR A 65 10.36 -2.74 -1.27
C THR A 65 11.25 -1.82 -2.09
N ILE A 66 12.40 -1.46 -1.55
CA ILE A 66 13.42 -0.65 -2.21
C ILE A 66 14.74 -1.41 -2.16
N THR A 67 15.30 -1.76 -3.31
CA THR A 67 16.57 -2.49 -3.40
C THR A 67 17.76 -1.54 -3.47
N ASN A 68 18.95 -2.09 -3.16
CA ASN A 68 20.24 -1.39 -3.25
C ASN A 68 20.31 -0.12 -2.38
N VAL A 69 19.61 -0.12 -1.24
CA VAL A 69 19.73 0.94 -0.23
C VAL A 69 21.12 0.85 0.40
N ALA A 70 21.87 1.95 0.38
CA ALA A 70 23.28 1.98 0.76
C ALA A 70 23.65 3.12 1.72
N ASP A 71 22.98 4.26 1.62
CA ASP A 71 23.30 5.45 2.39
C ASP A 71 22.37 5.60 3.60
N THR A 72 22.86 6.21 4.68
CA THR A 72 22.11 6.35 5.93
C THR A 72 21.08 7.49 5.93
N THR A 73 20.89 8.11 4.79
CA THR A 73 20.02 9.27 4.60
C THR A 73 19.12 9.12 3.36
N GLU A 74 18.78 7.87 3.06
CA GLU A 74 17.80 7.53 2.03
C GLU A 74 16.40 7.44 2.62
N TYR A 75 15.41 8.01 1.93
CA TYR A 75 14.03 8.07 2.41
C TYR A 75 13.02 7.74 1.29
N LEU A 76 11.97 7.02 1.68
CA LEU A 76 10.72 7.00 0.94
C LEU A 76 9.84 8.14 1.50
N VAL A 77 9.52 9.13 0.66
CA VAL A 77 8.64 10.23 1.05
C VAL A 77 7.20 9.80 0.82
N VAL A 78 6.38 9.90 1.86
CA VAL A 78 4.95 9.53 1.87
C VAL A 78 4.17 10.71 2.43
N ASN A 79 3.30 11.31 1.63
CA ASN A 79 2.47 12.45 2.05
C ASN A 79 3.23 13.52 2.85
N SER A 80 4.41 13.93 2.38
CA SER A 80 5.32 14.89 3.02
C SER A 80 6.03 14.40 4.29
N GLY A 81 5.79 13.16 4.73
CA GLY A 81 6.56 12.49 5.76
C GLY A 81 7.67 11.63 5.15
N GLU A 82 8.70 11.35 5.91
CA GLU A 82 9.86 10.58 5.47
C GLU A 82 9.94 9.25 6.23
N CYS A 83 10.00 8.14 5.48
CA CYS A 83 10.34 6.83 6.02
C CYS A 83 11.83 6.61 5.79
N ASP A 84 12.61 6.53 6.87
CA ASP A 84 14.04 6.24 6.82
C ASP A 84 14.27 4.79 6.33
N LEU A 85 15.03 4.65 5.24
CA LEU A 85 15.28 3.34 4.60
C LEU A 85 16.49 2.60 5.16
N THR A 86 17.23 3.20 6.08
CA THR A 86 18.57 2.71 6.48
C THR A 86 18.75 2.52 7.97
N ASN A 87 17.68 2.54 8.75
CA ASN A 87 17.76 2.34 10.21
C ASN A 87 18.31 0.97 10.64
N GLY A 88 18.38 -0.01 9.72
CA GLY A 88 18.94 -1.34 9.96
C GLY A 88 18.11 -2.24 10.88
N ASN A 89 17.09 -1.73 11.53
CA ASN A 89 16.17 -2.41 12.42
C ASN A 89 14.74 -2.24 11.93
N SER A 90 13.80 -2.98 12.53
CA SER A 90 12.39 -2.71 12.35
C SER A 90 12.01 -1.49 13.16
N GLU A 91 11.53 -0.45 12.49
CA GLU A 91 11.08 0.81 13.09
C GLU A 91 9.67 1.12 12.64
N THR A 92 8.86 1.64 13.54
CA THR A 92 7.52 2.16 13.22
C THR A 92 7.47 3.62 13.62
N THR A 93 7.20 4.50 12.69
CA THR A 93 7.08 5.94 12.92
C THR A 93 5.81 6.49 12.28
N THR A 94 5.21 7.49 12.92
CA THR A 94 4.10 8.24 12.32
C THR A 94 4.67 9.23 11.33
N ILE A 95 4.35 9.05 10.04
CA ILE A 95 4.83 9.89 8.94
C ILE A 95 3.89 11.03 8.61
N SER A 96 2.62 10.94 9.02
CA SER A 96 1.65 12.01 8.93
C SER A 96 0.64 11.88 10.06
N SER A 97 0.71 12.79 11.04
CA SER A 97 -0.24 12.81 12.15
C SER A 97 -1.63 13.33 11.74
N ALA A 98 -1.72 14.08 10.63
CA ALA A 98 -3.00 14.58 10.13
C ALA A 98 -3.83 13.50 9.44
N ASP A 99 -3.15 12.49 8.88
CA ASP A 99 -3.78 11.39 8.14
C ASP A 99 -3.61 10.03 8.87
N ASP A 100 -3.07 10.02 10.08
CA ASP A 100 -2.78 8.82 10.88
C ASP A 100 -1.95 7.75 10.13
N LEU A 101 -1.13 8.21 9.15
CA LEU A 101 -0.24 7.33 8.40
C LEU A 101 1.00 6.99 9.23
N THR A 102 1.31 5.72 9.28
CA THR A 102 2.55 5.23 9.90
C THR A 102 3.35 4.40 8.92
N CYS A 103 4.68 4.39 9.03
CA CYS A 103 5.52 3.44 8.32
C CYS A 103 6.34 2.59 9.29
N ALA A 104 6.45 1.31 8.98
CA ALA A 104 7.38 0.40 9.60
C ALA A 104 8.41 0.00 8.54
N VAL A 105 9.70 0.15 8.87
CA VAL A 105 10.81 -0.15 7.95
C VAL A 105 11.66 -1.27 8.52
N SER A 106 11.96 -2.25 7.69
CA SER A 106 12.96 -3.28 7.99
C SER A 106 13.96 -3.37 6.84
N VAL A 107 15.25 -3.45 7.15
CA VAL A 107 16.31 -3.52 6.15
C VAL A 107 17.09 -4.83 6.27
N ALA A 108 17.21 -5.54 5.17
CA ALA A 108 17.96 -6.79 5.08
C ALA A 108 18.69 -6.89 3.75
N GLY A 109 20.01 -7.10 3.78
CA GLY A 109 20.83 -7.30 2.58
C GLY A 109 20.75 -6.15 1.55
N GLY A 110 20.66 -4.90 2.02
CA GLY A 110 20.53 -3.72 1.15
C GLY A 110 19.13 -3.53 0.55
N THR A 111 18.14 -4.28 1.03
CA THR A 111 16.74 -4.11 0.64
C THR A 111 15.95 -3.60 1.84
N ALA A 112 15.32 -2.45 1.70
CA ALA A 112 14.34 -1.95 2.66
C ALA A 112 12.96 -2.46 2.28
N THR A 113 12.21 -2.92 3.29
CA THR A 113 10.77 -3.19 3.19
C THR A 113 10.05 -2.16 4.04
N VAL A 114 9.23 -1.36 3.40
CA VAL A 114 8.41 -0.31 4.01
C VAL A 114 6.97 -0.77 4.02
N THR A 115 6.38 -0.87 5.20
CA THR A 115 4.95 -1.13 5.38
C THR A 115 4.27 0.15 5.84
N ILE A 116 3.45 0.73 4.98
CA ILE A 116 2.65 1.92 5.28
C ILE A 116 1.30 1.44 5.77
N THR A 117 0.84 1.91 6.93
CA THR A 117 -0.44 1.50 7.51
C THR A 117 -1.33 2.70 7.86
N HIS A 118 -2.63 2.46 7.80
CA HIS A 118 -3.70 3.40 8.16
C HIS A 118 -4.91 2.63 8.70
N ALA A 119 -5.77 3.30 9.48
CA ALA A 119 -7.00 2.69 10.01
C ALA A 119 -8.04 2.37 8.92
N GLY A 120 -7.97 3.03 7.76
CA GLY A 120 -8.81 2.77 6.58
C GLY A 120 -8.81 3.96 5.62
N LEU A 121 -8.15 3.82 4.47
CA LEU A 121 -8.17 4.79 3.37
C LEU A 121 -9.26 4.43 2.37
N THR A 122 -9.92 5.42 1.82
CA THR A 122 -10.74 5.24 0.62
C THR A 122 -9.87 4.94 -0.60
N ALA A 123 -10.44 4.37 -1.67
CA ALA A 123 -9.71 4.15 -2.92
C ALA A 123 -9.03 5.42 -3.45
N ALA A 124 -9.73 6.57 -3.40
CA ALA A 124 -9.17 7.84 -3.85
C ALA A 124 -8.00 8.33 -2.98
N GLN A 125 -8.05 8.09 -1.66
CA GLN A 125 -6.95 8.42 -0.76
C GLN A 125 -5.74 7.49 -0.98
N MET A 126 -5.96 6.19 -1.17
CA MET A 126 -4.90 5.24 -1.49
C MET A 126 -4.24 5.56 -2.84
N GLN A 127 -5.01 5.95 -3.87
CA GLN A 127 -4.48 6.45 -5.14
C GLN A 127 -3.60 7.70 -4.92
N THR A 128 -4.08 8.65 -4.14
CA THR A 128 -3.31 9.88 -3.82
C THR A 128 -2.01 9.52 -3.09
N LEU A 129 -2.04 8.56 -2.18
CA LEU A 129 -0.87 8.07 -1.47
C LEU A 129 0.14 7.46 -2.44
N ILE A 130 -0.30 6.55 -3.33
CA ILE A 130 0.58 5.88 -4.31
C ILE A 130 1.20 6.91 -5.28
N ASP A 131 0.39 7.81 -5.84
CA ASP A 131 0.85 8.84 -6.79
C ASP A 131 1.76 9.89 -6.10
N GLY A 132 1.65 10.02 -4.78
CA GLY A 132 2.46 10.91 -3.94
C GLY A 132 3.80 10.33 -3.49
N LEU A 133 4.06 9.03 -3.73
CA LEU A 133 5.33 8.42 -3.32
C LEU A 133 6.52 8.99 -4.08
N LYS A 134 7.57 9.36 -3.32
CA LYS A 134 8.82 9.89 -3.89
C LYS A 134 10.02 9.28 -3.20
N TYR A 135 11.14 9.31 -3.90
CA TYR A 135 12.44 8.94 -3.35
C TYR A 135 13.31 10.18 -3.16
N THR A 136 14.10 10.20 -2.09
CA THR A 136 15.12 11.22 -1.84
C THR A 136 16.30 10.62 -1.08
N ASN A 137 17.47 11.26 -1.23
CA ASN A 137 18.68 10.97 -0.46
C ASN A 137 19.33 12.31 -0.10
N SER A 138 19.62 12.55 1.16
CA SER A 138 20.24 13.78 1.63
C SER A 138 21.76 13.62 1.91
N ASP A 139 22.36 12.52 1.51
CA ASP A 139 23.82 12.35 1.57
C ASP A 139 24.51 13.35 0.64
N GLN A 140 25.63 13.90 1.08
CA GLN A 140 26.45 14.84 0.29
C GLN A 140 27.39 14.12 -0.71
N SER A 141 27.33 12.82 -0.76
CA SER A 141 28.07 11.98 -1.70
C SER A 141 27.30 10.67 -1.88
N PRO A 142 26.06 10.71 -2.41
CA PRO A 142 25.20 9.54 -2.47
C PRO A 142 25.85 8.40 -3.25
N THR A 143 25.73 7.20 -2.71
CA THR A 143 26.21 5.99 -3.36
C THR A 143 25.47 5.76 -4.67
N ALA A 144 26.20 5.78 -5.78
CA ALA A 144 25.65 5.56 -7.10
C ALA A 144 25.07 4.15 -7.26
N GLY A 145 24.01 4.04 -8.06
CA GLY A 145 23.36 2.78 -8.40
C GLY A 145 21.84 2.88 -8.34
N ASP A 146 21.21 2.07 -9.16
CA ASP A 146 19.75 2.07 -9.30
C ASP A 146 19.05 1.60 -8.02
N ARG A 147 17.98 2.29 -7.63
CA ARG A 147 17.03 1.87 -6.60
C ARG A 147 15.77 1.36 -7.30
N VAL A 148 15.52 0.06 -7.21
CA VAL A 148 14.26 -0.50 -7.71
C VAL A 148 13.24 -0.45 -6.59
N ILE A 149 12.19 0.34 -6.81
CA ILE A 149 11.11 0.58 -5.85
C ILE A 149 9.87 -0.16 -6.36
N THR A 150 9.38 -1.12 -5.57
CA THR A 150 8.31 -2.03 -6.00
C THR A 150 7.19 -2.04 -4.98
N ILE A 151 5.96 -1.73 -5.42
CA ILE A 151 4.77 -2.06 -4.64
C ILE A 151 4.58 -3.58 -4.74
N THR A 152 4.53 -4.25 -3.59
CA THR A 152 4.46 -5.71 -3.52
C THR A 152 3.14 -6.23 -2.97
N THR A 153 2.47 -5.48 -2.10
CA THR A 153 1.21 -5.92 -1.49
C THR A 153 0.34 -4.72 -1.14
N MET A 154 -0.95 -4.85 -1.33
CA MET A 154 -1.96 -3.93 -0.80
C MET A 154 -3.03 -4.74 -0.06
N THR A 155 -3.52 -4.21 1.07
CA THR A 155 -4.48 -4.89 1.95
C THR A 155 -5.70 -4.00 2.20
N ASP A 156 -6.89 -4.57 2.11
CA ASP A 156 -8.16 -3.96 2.45
C ASP A 156 -8.62 -4.28 3.89
N SER A 157 -9.80 -3.83 4.26
CA SER A 157 -10.41 -4.02 5.58
C SER A 157 -11.37 -5.21 5.67
N GLY A 158 -11.64 -5.94 4.59
CA GLY A 158 -12.67 -6.98 4.53
C GLY A 158 -12.35 -8.25 5.30
N GLY A 159 -11.07 -8.53 5.52
CA GLY A 159 -10.62 -9.70 6.27
C GLY A 159 -10.70 -11.02 5.49
N THR A 160 -10.38 -12.10 6.16
CA THR A 160 -10.25 -13.45 5.54
C THR A 160 -11.36 -14.41 5.94
N SER A 161 -12.45 -13.93 6.53
CA SER A 161 -13.59 -14.78 6.93
C SER A 161 -14.23 -15.45 5.72
N ASN A 162 -14.78 -16.64 5.90
CA ASN A 162 -15.42 -17.42 4.84
C ASN A 162 -14.54 -17.70 3.60
N SER A 163 -13.23 -17.85 3.79
CA SER A 163 -12.24 -17.98 2.71
C SER A 163 -12.15 -16.73 1.84
N GLY A 164 -12.42 -15.56 2.40
CA GLY A 164 -12.15 -14.28 1.80
C GLY A 164 -10.66 -14.02 1.67
N ASP A 165 -10.30 -13.09 0.78
CA ASP A 165 -8.93 -12.61 0.60
C ASP A 165 -8.93 -11.09 0.74
N ASN A 166 -8.11 -10.57 1.64
CA ASN A 166 -8.02 -9.15 1.92
C ASN A 166 -6.72 -8.51 1.41
N SER A 167 -5.93 -9.26 0.64
CA SER A 167 -4.66 -8.74 0.15
C SER A 167 -4.35 -9.21 -1.26
N VAL A 168 -3.87 -8.28 -2.08
CA VAL A 168 -3.34 -8.57 -3.40
C VAL A 168 -1.81 -8.50 -3.38
N ALA A 169 -1.17 -9.53 -3.93
CA ALA A 169 0.24 -9.51 -4.25
C ALA A 169 0.46 -8.98 -5.67
N VAL A 170 1.28 -7.94 -5.80
CA VAL A 170 1.57 -7.31 -7.10
C VAL A 170 3.07 -7.10 -7.29
N THR A 171 3.46 -6.71 -8.50
CA THR A 171 4.83 -6.29 -8.81
C THR A 171 4.77 -5.06 -9.70
N ILE A 172 4.67 -3.88 -9.08
CA ILE A 172 4.66 -2.59 -9.78
C ILE A 172 5.99 -1.91 -9.47
N ALA A 173 6.96 -2.09 -10.35
CA ALA A 173 8.34 -1.67 -10.12
C ALA A 173 8.71 -0.42 -10.92
N SER A 174 9.32 0.54 -10.23
CA SER A 174 9.94 1.75 -10.79
C SER A 174 11.43 1.74 -10.47
N THR A 175 12.24 2.33 -11.34
CA THR A 175 13.68 2.45 -11.12
C THR A 175 14.07 3.91 -11.03
N VAL A 176 14.74 4.28 -9.92
CA VAL A 176 15.40 5.57 -9.73
C VAL A 176 16.89 5.38 -10.02
N THR A 177 17.42 6.18 -10.95
CA THR A 177 18.82 6.14 -11.39
C THR A 177 19.60 7.35 -10.90
#